data_2dd20e02fb695e4a12eba1d01d38ea01
#
_entry.id   2dd20e02fb695e4a12eba1d01d38ea01
#
_cell.length_a   1.000
_cell.length_b   1.000
_cell.length_c   1.000
_cell.angle_alpha   90.00
_cell.angle_beta   90.00
_cell.angle_gamma   90.00
#
_symmetry.space_group_name_H-M   'P 1'
#
loop_
_entity.id
_entity.type
_entity.pdbx_description
1 polymer ?
#
loop_
_entity_poly.entity_id
_entity_poly.type
_entity_poly.pdbx_seq_one_letter_code
_entity_poly.pdbx_strand_id
1 'polypeptide(L)'
;MPTVPSFRKMNHNPDLLKNLPADFLAGHDKLSREQAGHLRHFHNLATQRDGEWGVMGSQDPGQEWLDAYRYQLATMAYAAGAAHFHRLPALRSIFQSLISGLIHKMLRREVWGYWFLTSHSGKFVDPDIKKLRQPWADPVVKENIMYSGHLLLMVSLYTMLFNDDKYNQEGALTFNWSPIFWGMGSEKFSYTRESLQKAILAEMEREKWLGVCCEPNCIFIVCNQFPIIAMRYNDVRDGTNVATEVLSKYTAAWEAKGMADPNGLFISWYSPKQDTKRPALDLGFTAWATAFMNAWNPILANETFQAQSIGFLTRVDHDRISINRGPVAFAIRELADKKGVYPYSLSTMQKARFIVANYSTTAEHREPFPRPMFGYILMAMSEMGDESKLAGLLNHVDRFFQPTWRNGGLYYPVNAEQHDKDGNWTEVDPFTGNGAVGYARLTVLDGQRKMWEEPWSAEQVSRAPHISGIDLGSGVDFLRGCWDESHQAMVMTMRTWDQSEKFVRLENHNLPVGAYGIYCNGVLTETKFVDWPGDTLEVYVRVEGVDFDLVLLKA
;
A
#
# COMPACT_ATOMS: atom_id res chain seq x y z
N MET A 1 -25.73 27.81 49.31
CA MET A 1 -26.62 26.99 48.49
C MET A 1 -25.98 26.98 47.10
N PRO A 2 -25.60 25.85 46.53
CA PRO A 2 -25.09 25.83 45.17
C PRO A 2 -26.27 26.00 44.22
N THR A 3 -26.14 26.92 43.28
CA THR A 3 -27.08 27.17 42.20
C THR A 3 -27.11 25.98 41.23
N VAL A 4 -28.29 25.38 41.07
CA VAL A 4 -28.58 24.36 40.07
C VAL A 4 -28.37 24.96 38.67
N PRO A 5 -27.62 24.32 37.76
CA PRO A 5 -27.49 24.79 36.38
C PRO A 5 -28.87 24.78 35.71
N SER A 6 -29.29 25.92 35.19
CA SER A 6 -30.53 26.03 34.43
C SER A 6 -30.40 25.14 33.17
N PHE A 7 -31.30 24.17 33.01
CA PHE A 7 -31.50 23.47 31.77
C PHE A 7 -31.82 24.50 30.69
N ARG A 8 -30.86 24.72 29.73
CA ARG A 8 -31.15 25.45 28.49
C ARG A 8 -32.27 24.72 27.79
N LYS A 9 -33.37 25.43 27.52
CA LYS A 9 -34.45 24.95 26.66
C LYS A 9 -33.82 24.55 25.33
N MET A 10 -34.09 23.31 24.87
CA MET A 10 -33.81 22.88 23.49
C MET A 10 -34.57 23.82 22.55
N ASN A 11 -33.86 24.77 21.92
CA ASN A 11 -34.40 25.51 20.80
C ASN A 11 -34.30 24.57 19.60
N HIS A 12 -35.42 24.03 19.15
CA HIS A 12 -35.50 23.43 17.83
C HIS A 12 -35.16 24.52 16.82
N ASN A 13 -34.06 24.34 16.09
CA ASN A 13 -33.75 25.18 14.95
C ASN A 13 -34.81 24.86 13.86
N PRO A 14 -35.63 25.85 13.42
CA PRO A 14 -36.73 25.60 12.47
C PRO A 14 -36.27 25.12 11.08
N ASP A 15 -34.97 25.19 10.80
CA ASP A 15 -34.41 24.86 9.47
C ASP A 15 -33.97 23.38 9.34
N LEU A 16 -33.95 22.60 10.43
CA LEU A 16 -33.61 21.19 10.36
C LEU A 16 -34.81 20.32 10.02
N LEU A 17 -34.71 19.55 8.94
CA LEU A 17 -35.72 18.57 8.55
C LEU A 17 -35.79 17.43 9.59
N LYS A 18 -37.00 16.90 9.82
CA LYS A 18 -37.15 15.73 10.70
C LYS A 18 -36.47 14.49 10.16
N ASN A 19 -36.37 14.35 8.86
CA ASN A 19 -35.73 13.26 8.16
C ASN A 19 -34.79 13.82 7.08
N LEU A 20 -33.65 13.18 6.86
CA LEU A 20 -32.81 13.45 5.70
C LEU A 20 -33.52 13.01 4.40
N PRO A 21 -33.23 13.63 3.26
CA PRO A 21 -33.64 13.12 1.96
C PRO A 21 -33.21 11.65 1.80
N ALA A 22 -34.06 10.82 1.18
CA ALA A 22 -33.79 9.37 1.05
C ALA A 22 -32.54 9.06 0.23
N ASP A 23 -32.13 9.96 -0.65
CA ASP A 23 -30.95 9.86 -1.51
C ASP A 23 -29.73 10.59 -0.97
N PHE A 24 -29.81 11.22 0.21
CA PHE A 24 -28.69 11.99 0.79
C PHE A 24 -27.39 11.20 0.83
N LEU A 25 -27.43 9.93 1.24
CA LEU A 25 -26.25 9.08 1.33
C LEU A 25 -25.80 8.49 -0.02
N ALA A 26 -26.62 8.58 -1.08
CA ALA A 26 -26.27 8.02 -2.39
C ALA A 26 -25.08 8.72 -3.05
N GLY A 27 -24.84 9.99 -2.72
CA GLY A 27 -23.69 10.78 -3.18
C GLY A 27 -22.37 10.50 -2.45
N HIS A 28 -22.37 9.64 -1.42
CA HIS A 28 -21.20 9.37 -0.59
C HIS A 28 -20.75 7.92 -0.73
N ASP A 29 -19.54 7.73 -1.22
CA ASP A 29 -18.95 6.39 -1.40
C ASP A 29 -18.95 5.59 -0.11
N LYS A 30 -19.28 4.30 -0.23
CA LYS A 30 -19.30 3.35 0.88
C LYS A 30 -18.39 2.17 0.60
N LEU A 31 -17.52 1.84 1.53
CA LEU A 31 -16.71 0.64 1.42
C LEU A 31 -17.58 -0.62 1.32
N SER A 32 -17.17 -1.54 0.44
CA SER A 32 -17.73 -2.88 0.42
C SER A 32 -17.33 -3.67 1.67
N ARG A 33 -17.97 -4.82 1.87
CA ARG A 33 -17.60 -5.75 2.94
C ARG A 33 -16.14 -6.21 2.81
N GLU A 34 -15.69 -6.49 1.59
CA GLU A 34 -14.33 -6.96 1.30
C GLU A 34 -13.31 -5.85 1.59
N GLN A 35 -13.60 -4.60 1.20
CA GLN A 35 -12.74 -3.45 1.48
C GLN A 35 -12.57 -3.23 2.99
N ALA A 36 -13.67 -3.24 3.75
CA ALA A 36 -13.62 -3.15 5.21
C ALA A 36 -12.91 -4.37 5.83
N GLY A 37 -13.13 -5.56 5.27
CA GLY A 37 -12.45 -6.79 5.66
C GLY A 37 -10.93 -6.73 5.50
N HIS A 38 -10.42 -6.11 4.43
CA HIS A 38 -8.97 -5.90 4.28
C HIS A 38 -8.41 -4.93 5.32
N LEU A 39 -9.07 -3.81 5.59
CA LEU A 39 -8.64 -2.88 6.64
C LEU A 39 -8.63 -3.56 8.02
N ARG A 40 -9.65 -4.35 8.32
CA ARG A 40 -9.72 -5.16 9.54
C ARG A 40 -8.58 -6.18 9.61
N HIS A 41 -8.25 -6.84 8.50
CA HIS A 41 -7.13 -7.76 8.44
C HIS A 41 -5.79 -7.06 8.74
N PHE A 42 -5.56 -5.88 8.15
CA PHE A 42 -4.35 -5.09 8.42
C PHE A 42 -4.26 -4.68 9.90
N HIS A 43 -5.37 -4.28 10.50
CA HIS A 43 -5.43 -4.00 11.93
C HIS A 43 -5.10 -5.24 12.77
N ASN A 44 -5.68 -6.40 12.43
CA ASN A 44 -5.42 -7.65 13.13
C ASN A 44 -3.93 -8.04 13.08
N LEU A 45 -3.23 -7.76 11.97
CA LEU A 45 -1.79 -7.99 11.84
C LEU A 45 -0.97 -6.94 12.59
N ALA A 46 -1.32 -5.67 12.46
CA ALA A 46 -0.61 -4.57 13.11
C ALA A 46 -0.64 -4.64 14.65
N THR A 47 -1.71 -5.24 15.20
CA THR A 47 -1.92 -5.38 16.65
C THR A 47 -1.47 -6.72 17.24
N GLN A 48 -0.93 -7.65 16.44
CA GLN A 48 -0.25 -8.84 16.97
C GLN A 48 0.92 -8.42 17.87
N ARG A 49 1.18 -9.19 18.91
CA ARG A 49 2.31 -8.94 19.81
C ARG A 49 3.63 -8.94 19.05
N ASP A 50 4.64 -8.29 19.61
CA ASP A 50 5.99 -8.35 19.10
C ASP A 50 6.48 -9.80 19.04
N GLY A 51 7.07 -10.19 17.89
CA GLY A 51 7.46 -11.58 17.62
C GLY A 51 6.34 -12.47 17.08
N GLU A 52 5.09 -12.00 17.02
CA GLU A 52 3.98 -12.72 16.36
C GLU A 52 3.78 -12.22 14.93
N TRP A 53 3.79 -13.17 13.98
CA TRP A 53 3.72 -12.93 12.53
C TRP A 53 2.68 -13.83 11.85
N GLY A 54 1.59 -14.13 12.55
CA GLY A 54 0.52 -15.00 12.04
C GLY A 54 -0.02 -14.56 10.69
N VAL A 55 -0.24 -15.51 9.79
CA VAL A 55 -0.72 -15.36 8.40
C VAL A 55 0.13 -14.48 7.47
N MET A 56 1.36 -14.17 7.87
CA MET A 56 2.34 -13.47 7.03
C MET A 56 3.37 -14.41 6.37
N GLY A 57 3.20 -15.71 6.51
CA GLY A 57 4.12 -16.72 6.00
C GLY A 57 5.20 -17.10 7.01
N SER A 58 6.15 -17.91 6.58
CA SER A 58 7.23 -18.39 7.42
C SER A 58 8.34 -17.36 7.55
N GLN A 59 8.88 -17.27 8.77
CA GLN A 59 10.06 -16.46 9.02
C GLN A 59 11.32 -17.30 8.78
N ASP A 60 12.06 -16.98 7.72
CA ASP A 60 13.39 -17.51 7.52
C ASP A 60 14.47 -16.46 7.83
N PRO A 61 15.70 -16.87 8.20
CA PRO A 61 16.76 -15.92 8.52
C PRO A 61 17.17 -15.02 7.35
N GLY A 62 16.97 -15.48 6.11
CA GLY A 62 17.31 -14.73 4.91
C GLY A 62 16.35 -13.59 4.65
N GLN A 63 15.04 -13.78 4.87
CA GLN A 63 13.98 -12.79 4.61
C GLN A 63 14.16 -12.05 3.27
N GLU A 64 14.89 -12.65 2.33
CA GLU A 64 15.31 -11.99 1.11
C GLU A 64 14.16 -11.87 0.13
N TRP A 65 13.39 -12.96 -0.01
CA TRP A 65 12.43 -13.11 -1.07
C TRP A 65 11.04 -13.52 -0.57
N LEU A 66 10.87 -14.78 -0.26
CA LEU A 66 9.58 -15.33 0.12
C LEU A 66 9.19 -14.88 1.53
N ASP A 67 7.92 -14.51 1.69
CA ASP A 67 7.34 -14.12 2.97
C ASP A 67 8.10 -12.95 3.64
N ALA A 68 8.72 -12.09 2.82
CA ALA A 68 9.45 -10.93 3.32
C ALA A 68 8.51 -9.92 3.97
N TYR A 69 8.51 -9.86 5.28
CA TYR A 69 7.55 -9.05 6.07
C TYR A 69 7.60 -7.56 5.73
N ARG A 70 8.77 -7.02 5.36
CA ARG A 70 8.94 -5.62 4.99
C ARG A 70 8.01 -5.19 3.84
N TYR A 71 7.84 -6.03 2.83
CA TYR A 71 6.98 -5.73 1.69
C TYR A 71 5.52 -5.79 2.03
N GLN A 72 5.12 -6.79 2.82
CA GLN A 72 3.74 -6.94 3.29
C GLN A 72 3.33 -5.76 4.16
N LEU A 73 4.15 -5.40 5.16
CA LEU A 73 3.90 -4.28 6.08
C LEU A 73 3.80 -2.94 5.33
N ALA A 74 4.74 -2.69 4.41
CA ALA A 74 4.74 -1.47 3.61
C ALA A 74 3.50 -1.39 2.71
N THR A 75 3.15 -2.48 2.01
CA THR A 75 1.98 -2.50 1.12
C THR A 75 0.67 -2.30 1.89
N MET A 76 0.54 -2.89 3.09
CA MET A 76 -0.61 -2.62 3.98
C MET A 76 -0.68 -1.16 4.41
N ALA A 77 0.46 -0.53 4.72
CA ALA A 77 0.50 0.89 5.06
C ALA A 77 0.09 1.78 3.88
N TYR A 78 0.54 1.45 2.66
CA TYR A 78 0.15 2.18 1.46
C TYR A 78 -1.33 2.02 1.15
N ALA A 79 -1.87 0.81 1.31
CA ALA A 79 -3.30 0.52 1.15
C ALA A 79 -4.16 1.30 2.17
N ALA A 80 -3.73 1.31 3.44
CA ALA A 80 -4.39 2.07 4.49
C ALA A 80 -4.31 3.59 4.23
N GLY A 81 -3.15 4.09 3.79
CA GLY A 81 -2.96 5.49 3.42
C GLY A 81 -3.85 5.91 2.24
N ALA A 82 -3.92 5.10 1.19
CA ALA A 82 -4.80 5.34 0.04
C ALA A 82 -6.28 5.31 0.46
N ALA A 83 -6.69 4.37 1.32
CA ALA A 83 -8.05 4.32 1.85
C ALA A 83 -8.41 5.57 2.67
N HIS A 84 -7.49 6.04 3.51
CA HIS A 84 -7.70 7.26 4.27
C HIS A 84 -7.79 8.48 3.36
N PHE A 85 -6.85 8.64 2.45
CA PHE A 85 -6.80 9.80 1.56
C PHE A 85 -8.03 9.89 0.63
N HIS A 86 -8.43 8.78 0.02
CA HIS A 86 -9.42 8.78 -1.05
C HIS A 86 -10.85 8.43 -0.63
N ARG A 87 -11.03 7.63 0.44
CA ARG A 87 -12.33 7.03 0.76
C ARG A 87 -12.87 7.40 2.14
N LEU A 88 -11.99 7.53 3.13
CA LEU A 88 -12.38 7.73 4.52
C LEU A 88 -11.59 8.90 5.17
N PRO A 89 -11.55 10.10 4.53
CA PRO A 89 -10.66 11.18 4.94
C PRO A 89 -10.94 11.75 6.33
N ALA A 90 -12.15 11.56 6.85
CA ALA A 90 -12.49 12.06 8.19
C ALA A 90 -12.07 11.13 9.34
N LEU A 91 -11.71 9.85 9.07
CA LEU A 91 -11.45 8.85 10.12
C LEU A 91 -10.00 8.84 10.58
N ARG A 92 -9.52 9.97 11.08
CA ARG A 92 -8.09 10.22 11.37
C ARG A 92 -7.49 9.22 12.36
N SER A 93 -8.10 9.01 13.52
CA SER A 93 -7.50 8.19 14.59
C SER A 93 -7.35 6.72 14.22
N ILE A 94 -8.25 6.18 13.39
CA ILE A 94 -8.20 4.79 12.91
C ILE A 94 -6.94 4.57 12.09
N PHE A 95 -6.73 5.41 11.07
CA PHE A 95 -5.60 5.25 10.15
C PHE A 95 -4.27 5.64 10.79
N GLN A 96 -4.28 6.63 11.69
CA GLN A 96 -3.09 7.01 12.46
C GLN A 96 -2.60 5.86 13.33
N SER A 97 -3.50 5.19 14.05
CA SER A 97 -3.20 4.01 14.86
C SER A 97 -2.71 2.85 13.99
N LEU A 98 -3.42 2.53 12.90
CA LEU A 98 -3.09 1.43 12.00
C LEU A 98 -1.72 1.60 11.35
N ILE A 99 -1.45 2.74 10.74
CA ILE A 99 -0.16 2.99 10.05
C ILE A 99 0.98 3.05 11.06
N SER A 100 0.77 3.67 12.23
CA SER A 100 1.76 3.67 13.32
C SER A 100 2.09 2.25 13.81
N GLY A 101 1.10 1.37 13.93
CA GLY A 101 1.30 -0.04 14.28
C GLY A 101 2.12 -0.81 13.23
N LEU A 102 1.86 -0.58 11.95
CA LEU A 102 2.62 -1.18 10.85
C LEU A 102 4.07 -0.66 10.82
N ILE A 103 4.30 0.63 11.08
CA ILE A 103 5.66 1.20 11.21
C ILE A 103 6.38 0.59 12.43
N HIS A 104 5.70 0.45 13.57
CA HIS A 104 6.28 -0.21 14.75
C HIS A 104 6.78 -1.62 14.40
N LYS A 105 5.96 -2.42 13.70
CA LYS A 105 6.36 -3.75 13.26
C LYS A 105 7.51 -3.70 12.25
N MET A 106 7.53 -2.71 11.36
CA MET A 106 8.63 -2.52 10.39
C MET A 106 9.98 -2.31 11.09
N LEU A 107 10.00 -1.69 12.28
CA LEU A 107 11.21 -1.47 13.08
C LEU A 107 11.67 -2.70 13.90
N ARG A 108 10.96 -3.82 13.82
CA ARG A 108 11.36 -5.05 14.54
C ARG A 108 12.53 -5.72 13.85
N ARG A 109 13.47 -6.24 14.65
CA ARG A 109 14.69 -6.89 14.15
C ARG A 109 14.37 -8.05 13.19
N GLU A 110 13.30 -8.76 13.42
CA GLU A 110 12.82 -9.85 12.57
C GLU A 110 12.50 -9.40 11.14
N VAL A 111 12.25 -8.11 10.93
CA VAL A 111 11.93 -7.54 9.62
C VAL A 111 13.17 -7.04 8.89
N TRP A 112 14.11 -6.41 9.59
CA TRP A 112 15.28 -5.77 8.98
C TRP A 112 16.61 -6.52 9.19
N GLY A 113 16.66 -7.46 10.14
CA GLY A 113 17.90 -8.13 10.53
C GLY A 113 18.50 -9.05 9.46
N TYR A 114 17.71 -9.45 8.44
CA TYR A 114 18.21 -10.18 7.27
C TYR A 114 19.37 -9.44 6.59
N TRP A 115 19.39 -8.09 6.71
CA TRP A 115 20.40 -7.25 6.07
C TRP A 115 21.83 -7.63 6.47
N PHE A 116 22.04 -8.05 7.69
CA PHE A 116 23.37 -8.49 8.13
C PHE A 116 23.92 -9.62 7.24
N LEU A 117 23.08 -10.59 6.86
CA LEU A 117 23.48 -11.67 5.94
C LEU A 117 23.62 -11.15 4.50
N THR A 118 22.64 -10.41 4.02
CA THR A 118 22.60 -9.91 2.64
C THR A 118 23.75 -8.95 2.35
N SER A 119 24.18 -8.16 3.31
CA SER A 119 25.30 -7.22 3.17
C SER A 119 26.66 -7.87 2.87
N HIS A 120 26.83 -9.17 3.13
CA HIS A 120 28.00 -9.92 2.68
C HIS A 120 28.20 -9.92 1.15
N SER A 121 27.13 -9.78 0.38
CA SER A 121 27.14 -10.00 -1.05
C SER A 121 27.39 -11.47 -1.43
N GLY A 122 27.47 -11.78 -2.71
CA GLY A 122 27.75 -13.12 -3.20
C GLY A 122 27.88 -13.12 -4.73
N LYS A 123 28.27 -14.26 -5.30
CA LYS A 123 28.53 -14.38 -6.75
C LYS A 123 27.27 -14.21 -7.61
N PHE A 124 26.10 -14.38 -7.04
CA PHE A 124 24.85 -14.20 -7.78
C PHE A 124 24.63 -12.73 -8.18
N VAL A 125 24.94 -11.82 -7.27
CA VAL A 125 24.76 -10.37 -7.47
C VAL A 125 26.06 -9.67 -7.91
N ASP A 126 27.21 -10.24 -7.58
CA ASP A 126 28.56 -9.74 -7.95
C ASP A 126 29.42 -10.90 -8.46
N PRO A 127 29.35 -11.26 -9.75
CA PRO A 127 30.05 -12.43 -10.30
C PRO A 127 31.57 -12.40 -10.12
N ASP A 128 32.15 -11.21 -10.02
CA ASP A 128 33.60 -11.00 -9.93
C ASP A 128 34.13 -11.04 -8.49
N ILE A 129 33.24 -11.17 -7.50
CA ILE A 129 33.64 -11.18 -6.09
C ILE A 129 34.52 -12.40 -5.78
N LYS A 130 35.67 -12.17 -5.18
CA LYS A 130 36.62 -13.24 -4.82
C LYS A 130 36.48 -13.74 -3.38
N LYS A 131 35.93 -12.89 -2.50
CA LYS A 131 35.60 -13.17 -1.10
C LYS A 131 34.40 -12.35 -0.66
N LEU A 132 33.63 -12.86 0.29
CA LEU A 132 32.52 -12.14 0.88
C LEU A 132 33.00 -10.82 1.51
N ARG A 133 32.20 -9.79 1.40
CA ARG A 133 32.41 -8.50 2.08
C ARG A 133 32.27 -8.69 3.59
N GLN A 134 32.87 -7.79 4.36
CA GLN A 134 32.60 -7.68 5.78
C GLN A 134 31.14 -7.23 5.94
N PRO A 135 30.30 -7.95 6.70
CA PRO A 135 28.92 -7.58 6.90
C PRO A 135 28.78 -6.33 7.78
N TRP A 136 27.65 -5.67 7.68
CA TRP A 136 27.26 -4.61 8.60
C TRP A 136 25.76 -4.70 8.89
N ALA A 137 25.37 -4.26 10.09
CA ALA A 137 24.02 -4.45 10.60
C ALA A 137 23.09 -3.25 10.33
N ASP A 138 23.62 -2.06 10.05
CA ASP A 138 22.79 -0.89 9.77
C ASP A 138 21.93 -1.12 8.51
N PRO A 139 20.59 -1.17 8.64
CA PRO A 139 19.72 -1.50 7.52
C PRO A 139 19.47 -0.32 6.57
N VAL A 140 20.05 0.85 6.82
CA VAL A 140 19.81 2.09 6.06
C VAL A 140 20.97 2.43 5.14
N VAL A 141 22.17 2.31 5.65
CA VAL A 141 23.39 2.62 4.87
C VAL A 141 24.11 1.32 4.56
N LYS A 142 24.68 1.15 3.46
CA LYS A 142 25.02 1.92 2.25
C LYS A 142 24.11 1.56 1.08
N GLU A 143 23.33 0.54 1.25
CA GLU A 143 22.48 -0.15 0.27
C GLU A 143 21.14 -0.47 0.96
N ASN A 144 20.37 -1.44 0.46
CA ASN A 144 19.14 -1.93 1.10
C ASN A 144 17.92 -1.01 0.91
N ILE A 145 17.81 -0.41 -0.27
CA ILE A 145 16.69 0.50 -0.56
C ILE A 145 15.32 -0.19 -0.46
N MET A 146 15.25 -1.51 -0.63
CA MET A 146 14.03 -2.29 -0.44
C MET A 146 13.51 -2.28 1.01
N TYR A 147 14.34 -1.91 1.97
CA TYR A 147 13.93 -1.66 3.34
C TYR A 147 13.84 -0.15 3.64
N SER A 148 14.96 0.56 3.44
CA SER A 148 15.05 1.99 3.79
C SER A 148 14.10 2.87 2.99
N GLY A 149 13.90 2.57 1.70
CA GLY A 149 12.96 3.29 0.84
C GLY A 149 11.50 3.06 1.23
N HIS A 150 11.12 1.82 1.56
CA HIS A 150 9.79 1.53 2.08
C HIS A 150 9.56 2.20 3.44
N LEU A 151 10.52 2.13 4.36
CA LEU A 151 10.41 2.78 5.65
C LEU A 151 10.26 4.30 5.50
N LEU A 152 11.05 4.92 4.61
CA LEU A 152 10.92 6.36 4.35
C LEU A 152 9.52 6.71 3.85
N LEU A 153 8.97 5.95 2.88
CA LEU A 153 7.62 6.22 2.38
C LEU A 153 6.56 6.02 3.47
N MET A 154 6.66 4.99 4.30
CA MET A 154 5.72 4.78 5.41
C MET A 154 5.70 5.96 6.39
N VAL A 155 6.86 6.46 6.82
CA VAL A 155 6.93 7.57 7.79
C VAL A 155 6.57 8.92 7.16
N SER A 156 6.90 9.12 5.88
CA SER A 156 6.54 10.34 5.14
C SER A 156 5.04 10.39 4.85
N LEU A 157 4.43 9.26 4.48
CA LEU A 157 2.99 9.10 4.32
C LEU A 157 2.26 9.39 5.64
N TYR A 158 2.75 8.84 6.75
CA TYR A 158 2.21 9.12 8.08
C TYR A 158 2.26 10.62 8.40
N THR A 159 3.40 11.27 8.20
CA THR A 159 3.56 12.71 8.48
C THR A 159 2.63 13.55 7.59
N MET A 160 2.51 13.22 6.32
CA MET A 160 1.65 13.91 5.36
C MET A 160 0.16 13.78 5.74
N LEU A 161 -0.30 12.57 6.08
CA LEU A 161 -1.70 12.30 6.38
C LEU A 161 -2.16 12.88 7.73
N PHE A 162 -1.27 12.94 8.73
CA PHE A 162 -1.67 13.26 10.11
C PHE A 162 -1.06 14.56 10.65
N ASN A 163 -0.19 15.21 9.90
CA ASN A 163 0.56 16.39 10.36
C ASN A 163 1.25 16.14 11.71
N ASP A 164 1.84 14.95 11.86
CA ASP A 164 2.47 14.48 13.10
C ASP A 164 3.94 14.15 12.83
N ASP A 165 4.84 14.90 13.49
CA ASP A 165 6.29 14.77 13.35
C ASP A 165 6.92 13.70 14.27
N LYS A 166 6.12 12.76 14.78
CA LYS A 166 6.57 11.67 15.66
C LYS A 166 7.84 10.99 15.14
N TYR A 167 7.91 10.74 13.82
CA TYR A 167 9.07 10.06 13.20
C TYR A 167 10.21 11.01 12.82
N ASN A 168 10.10 12.29 13.09
CA ASN A 168 11.20 13.26 12.99
C ASN A 168 11.84 13.59 14.35
N GLN A 169 11.38 12.96 15.42
CA GLN A 169 11.99 13.06 16.74
C GLN A 169 13.28 12.25 16.80
N GLU A 170 14.26 12.71 17.60
CA GLU A 170 15.51 11.97 17.81
C GLU A 170 15.24 10.56 18.34
N GLY A 171 15.84 9.54 17.71
CA GLY A 171 15.68 8.15 18.09
C GLY A 171 14.35 7.51 17.68
N ALA A 172 13.49 8.18 16.92
CA ALA A 172 12.20 7.65 16.51
C ALA A 172 12.32 6.38 15.66
N LEU A 173 13.35 6.30 14.82
CA LEU A 173 13.66 5.14 14.00
C LEU A 173 14.96 4.51 14.53
N THR A 174 14.81 3.58 15.48
CA THR A 174 15.96 2.97 16.17
C THR A 174 16.07 1.48 15.85
N PHE A 175 17.28 1.07 15.48
CA PHE A 175 17.67 -0.29 15.15
C PHE A 175 18.71 -0.79 16.16
N ASN A 176 18.35 -1.81 16.92
CA ASN A 176 19.24 -2.41 17.92
C ASN A 176 19.73 -3.77 17.39
N TRP A 177 21.04 -3.90 17.20
CA TRP A 177 21.71 -5.13 16.81
C TRP A 177 22.55 -5.64 17.97
N SER A 178 22.18 -6.77 18.53
CA SER A 178 22.84 -7.33 19.73
C SER A 178 23.01 -8.84 19.58
N PRO A 179 23.94 -9.30 18.73
CA PRO A 179 24.24 -10.72 18.61
C PRO A 179 25.00 -11.22 19.86
N ILE A 180 24.70 -12.46 20.29
CA ILE A 180 25.31 -13.03 21.50
C ILE A 180 26.67 -13.64 21.21
N PHE A 181 26.80 -14.41 20.12
CA PHE A 181 28.00 -15.24 19.87
C PHE A 181 28.86 -14.79 18.68
N TRP A 182 28.45 -13.74 17.95
CA TRP A 182 29.21 -13.21 16.82
C TRP A 182 29.13 -11.67 16.78
N GLY A 183 29.94 -11.05 15.91
CA GLY A 183 29.99 -9.59 15.80
C GLY A 183 30.95 -8.96 16.81
N MET A 184 30.95 -7.64 16.84
CA MET A 184 31.84 -6.83 17.68
C MET A 184 31.15 -6.27 18.93
N GLY A 185 30.03 -6.85 19.33
CA GLY A 185 29.18 -6.39 20.43
C GLY A 185 27.88 -5.79 19.95
N SER A 186 27.20 -5.07 20.86
CA SER A 186 25.93 -4.42 20.56
C SER A 186 26.14 -3.12 19.78
N GLU A 187 25.36 -2.92 18.74
CA GLU A 187 25.34 -1.71 17.91
C GLU A 187 23.93 -1.11 17.94
N LYS A 188 23.84 0.21 17.86
CA LYS A 188 22.59 0.95 17.79
C LYS A 188 22.68 1.98 16.68
N PHE A 189 21.72 1.93 15.76
CA PHE A 189 21.57 2.90 14.69
C PHE A 189 20.27 3.65 14.90
N SER A 190 20.29 4.97 14.75
CA SER A 190 19.12 5.81 14.98
C SER A 190 18.99 6.85 13.88
N TYR A 191 17.76 6.99 13.38
CA TYR A 191 17.40 7.93 12.35
C TYR A 191 16.14 8.69 12.74
N THR A 192 15.98 9.84 12.12
CA THR A 192 14.72 10.55 11.96
C THR A 192 14.25 10.42 10.51
N ARG A 193 13.01 10.80 10.19
CA ARG A 193 12.53 10.88 8.81
C ARG A 193 13.52 11.68 7.92
N GLU A 194 13.98 12.82 8.42
CA GLU A 194 14.91 13.68 7.70
C GLU A 194 16.30 13.04 7.49
N SER A 195 16.89 12.45 8.53
CA SER A 195 18.21 11.82 8.41
C SER A 195 18.17 10.53 7.58
N LEU A 196 17.05 9.80 7.59
CA LEU A 196 16.81 8.67 6.71
C LEU A 196 16.78 9.11 5.24
N GLN A 197 16.05 10.18 4.91
CA GLN A 197 16.06 10.75 3.56
C GLN A 197 17.46 11.20 3.13
N LYS A 198 18.21 11.87 4.01
CA LYS A 198 19.58 12.31 3.72
C LYS A 198 20.52 11.12 3.43
N ALA A 199 20.39 10.03 4.17
CA ALA A 199 21.16 8.81 3.92
C ALA A 199 20.87 8.24 2.53
N ILE A 200 19.59 8.13 2.15
CA ILE A 200 19.18 7.64 0.82
C ILE A 200 19.69 8.57 -0.29
N LEU A 201 19.59 9.88 -0.13
CA LEU A 201 20.11 10.84 -1.12
C LEU A 201 21.61 10.71 -1.34
N ALA A 202 22.39 10.54 -0.28
CA ALA A 202 23.83 10.33 -0.37
C ALA A 202 24.19 9.04 -1.14
N GLU A 203 23.40 7.99 -0.96
CA GLU A 203 23.58 6.75 -1.70
C GLU A 203 23.14 6.86 -3.18
N MET A 204 22.05 7.57 -3.47
CA MET A 204 21.66 7.87 -4.85
C MET A 204 22.73 8.67 -5.60
N GLU A 205 23.34 9.64 -4.95
CA GLU A 205 24.46 10.41 -5.52
C GLU A 205 25.67 9.53 -5.79
N ARG A 206 26.05 8.65 -4.85
CA ARG A 206 27.14 7.69 -5.00
C ARG A 206 26.94 6.78 -6.22
N GLU A 207 25.72 6.34 -6.46
CA GLU A 207 25.34 5.51 -7.61
C GLU A 207 24.95 6.35 -8.85
N LYS A 208 25.40 7.60 -8.92
CA LYS A 208 25.22 8.50 -10.07
C LYS A 208 23.74 8.69 -10.47
N TRP A 209 22.88 8.72 -9.47
CA TRP A 209 21.44 8.96 -9.60
C TRP A 209 20.66 7.83 -10.32
N LEU A 210 21.28 6.68 -10.56
CA LEU A 210 20.54 5.48 -11.05
C LEU A 210 19.64 4.88 -9.98
N GLY A 211 19.79 5.29 -8.74
CA GLY A 211 19.08 4.79 -7.57
C GLY A 211 20.04 4.18 -6.55
N VAL A 212 19.51 3.67 -5.47
CA VAL A 212 20.26 2.95 -4.43
C VAL A 212 20.15 1.44 -4.69
N CYS A 213 21.23 0.70 -4.43
CA CYS A 213 21.19 -0.76 -4.51
C CYS A 213 20.23 -1.37 -3.48
N CYS A 214 19.46 -2.36 -3.92
CA CYS A 214 18.70 -3.25 -3.04
C CYS A 214 19.61 -4.24 -2.33
N GLU A 215 19.89 -5.34 -3.01
CA GLU A 215 21.00 -6.22 -2.69
C GLU A 215 22.30 -5.57 -3.20
N PRO A 216 23.45 -5.97 -2.64
CA PRO A 216 24.73 -5.46 -3.08
C PRO A 216 24.91 -5.55 -4.60
N ASN A 217 25.30 -4.42 -5.22
CA ASN A 217 25.52 -4.35 -6.67
C ASN A 217 24.25 -4.57 -7.56
N CYS A 218 23.06 -4.39 -6.99
CA CYS A 218 21.79 -4.54 -7.72
C CYS A 218 20.90 -3.31 -7.54
N ILE A 219 20.76 -2.49 -8.58
CA ILE A 219 19.83 -1.37 -8.62
C ILE A 219 18.56 -1.82 -9.35
N PHE A 220 17.44 -1.85 -8.61
CA PHE A 220 16.12 -2.15 -9.15
C PHE A 220 15.36 -0.86 -9.41
N ILE A 221 14.70 -0.75 -10.56
CA ILE A 221 13.87 0.40 -10.89
C ILE A 221 12.74 0.53 -9.85
N VAL A 222 12.08 -0.59 -9.55
CA VAL A 222 10.92 -0.62 -8.63
C VAL A 222 11.27 -0.10 -7.23
N CYS A 223 12.36 -0.54 -6.64
CA CYS A 223 12.69 -0.19 -5.26
C CYS A 223 12.99 1.31 -5.08
N ASN A 224 13.38 1.98 -6.14
CA ASN A 224 13.70 3.41 -6.12
C ASN A 224 12.48 4.32 -6.34
N GLN A 225 11.27 3.77 -6.61
CA GLN A 225 10.06 4.56 -6.71
C GLN A 225 9.58 5.08 -5.34
N PHE A 226 9.67 4.24 -4.31
CA PHE A 226 9.16 4.53 -2.97
C PHE A 226 9.82 5.75 -2.30
N PRO A 227 11.17 5.85 -2.26
CA PRO A 227 11.82 7.02 -1.67
C PRO A 227 11.55 8.30 -2.46
N ILE A 228 11.39 8.24 -3.78
CA ILE A 228 11.06 9.42 -4.61
C ILE A 228 9.67 9.96 -4.21
N ILE A 229 8.67 9.09 -4.05
CA ILE A 229 7.34 9.50 -3.58
C ILE A 229 7.41 10.09 -2.16
N ALA A 230 8.18 9.47 -1.28
CA ALA A 230 8.38 9.97 0.07
C ALA A 230 8.98 11.39 0.09
N MET A 231 9.96 11.67 -0.77
CA MET A 231 10.58 13.00 -0.91
C MET A 231 9.54 14.05 -1.31
N ARG A 232 8.58 13.70 -2.18
CA ARG A 232 7.49 14.61 -2.54
C ARG A 232 6.61 14.98 -1.36
N TYR A 233 6.26 13.99 -0.51
CA TYR A 233 5.47 14.26 0.68
C TYR A 233 6.25 15.10 1.69
N ASN A 234 7.54 14.84 1.83
CA ASN A 234 8.44 15.64 2.66
C ASN A 234 8.60 17.07 2.14
N ASP A 235 8.68 17.26 0.81
CA ASP A 235 8.78 18.59 0.21
C ASP A 235 7.59 19.47 0.59
N VAL A 236 6.37 18.94 0.54
CA VAL A 236 5.16 19.70 0.95
C VAL A 236 5.18 20.02 2.44
N ARG A 237 5.68 19.10 3.26
CA ARG A 237 5.77 19.28 4.70
C ARG A 237 6.85 20.29 5.09
N ASP A 238 8.01 20.21 4.46
CA ASP A 238 9.23 20.93 4.85
C ASP A 238 9.47 22.19 4.00
N GLY A 239 8.64 22.42 2.95
CA GLY A 239 8.79 23.55 2.04
C GLY A 239 10.03 23.45 1.15
N THR A 240 10.43 22.23 0.76
CA THR A 240 11.60 21.95 -0.08
C THR A 240 11.20 21.52 -1.50
N ASN A 241 12.17 21.21 -2.36
CA ASN A 241 11.94 20.75 -3.74
C ASN A 241 12.84 19.57 -4.13
N VAL A 242 13.12 18.71 -3.17
CA VAL A 242 14.04 17.56 -3.31
C VAL A 242 13.57 16.56 -4.36
N ALA A 243 12.27 16.25 -4.39
CA ALA A 243 11.71 15.30 -5.34
C ALA A 243 11.92 15.71 -6.79
N THR A 244 11.72 16.99 -7.12
CA THR A 244 11.93 17.51 -8.49
C THR A 244 13.41 17.44 -8.89
N GLU A 245 14.31 17.79 -7.98
CA GLU A 245 15.76 17.73 -8.23
C GLU A 245 16.23 16.28 -8.44
N VAL A 246 15.75 15.35 -7.61
CA VAL A 246 16.04 13.93 -7.73
C VAL A 246 15.51 13.38 -9.04
N LEU A 247 14.26 13.68 -9.39
CA LEU A 247 13.64 13.20 -10.64
C LEU A 247 14.39 13.67 -11.87
N SER A 248 14.81 14.92 -11.91
CA SER A 248 15.62 15.45 -13.02
C SER A 248 16.89 14.63 -13.24
N LYS A 249 17.62 14.33 -12.16
CA LYS A 249 18.87 13.55 -12.21
C LYS A 249 18.61 12.05 -12.49
N TYR A 250 17.61 11.47 -11.84
CA TYR A 250 17.22 10.07 -11.99
C TYR A 250 16.77 9.75 -13.42
N THR A 251 15.91 10.60 -13.98
CA THR A 251 15.43 10.44 -15.37
C THR A 251 16.57 10.53 -16.37
N ALA A 252 17.42 11.56 -16.26
CA ALA A 252 18.59 11.71 -17.14
C ALA A 252 19.57 10.53 -17.04
N ALA A 253 19.80 10.00 -15.85
CA ALA A 253 20.66 8.83 -15.66
C ALA A 253 20.08 7.57 -16.34
N TRP A 254 18.78 7.35 -16.22
CA TRP A 254 18.12 6.21 -16.87
C TRP A 254 17.89 6.40 -18.36
N GLU A 255 17.69 7.59 -18.87
CA GLU A 255 17.68 7.87 -20.31
C GLU A 255 19.00 7.48 -20.95
N ALA A 256 20.13 7.77 -20.29
CA ALA A 256 21.46 7.37 -20.76
C ALA A 256 21.71 5.85 -20.71
N LYS A 257 21.12 5.15 -19.75
CA LYS A 257 21.32 3.69 -19.56
C LYS A 257 20.23 2.83 -20.21
N GLY A 258 18.99 3.29 -20.25
CA GLY A 258 17.79 2.56 -20.68
C GLY A 258 17.20 1.68 -19.58
N MET A 259 15.95 1.91 -19.21
CA MET A 259 15.21 1.14 -18.20
C MET A 259 14.66 -0.18 -18.71
N ALA A 260 14.38 -0.30 -20.01
CA ALA A 260 13.74 -1.46 -20.60
C ALA A 260 14.73 -2.41 -21.26
N ASP A 261 14.37 -3.69 -21.28
CA ASP A 261 15.03 -4.73 -22.05
C ASP A 261 14.51 -4.77 -23.53
N PRO A 262 15.07 -5.62 -24.40
CA PRO A 262 14.59 -5.74 -25.77
C PRO A 262 13.12 -6.19 -25.92
N ASN A 263 12.52 -6.79 -24.89
CA ASN A 263 11.11 -7.18 -24.85
C ASN A 263 10.19 -6.04 -24.42
N GLY A 264 10.75 -4.86 -24.08
CA GLY A 264 10.01 -3.72 -23.56
C GLY A 264 9.63 -3.83 -22.09
N LEU A 265 10.11 -4.85 -21.37
CA LEU A 265 9.96 -4.95 -19.92
C LEU A 265 11.03 -4.11 -19.22
N PHE A 266 10.72 -3.57 -18.04
CA PHE A 266 11.78 -3.00 -17.22
C PHE A 266 12.79 -4.07 -16.85
N ILE A 267 14.07 -3.74 -16.93
CA ILE A 267 15.14 -4.66 -16.52
C ILE A 267 14.89 -5.12 -15.06
N SER A 268 15.22 -6.37 -14.76
CA SER A 268 15.11 -6.89 -13.39
C SER A 268 15.98 -6.08 -12.45
N TRP A 269 17.27 -5.89 -12.81
CA TRP A 269 18.18 -4.97 -12.13
C TRP A 269 19.35 -4.56 -13.02
N TYR A 270 20.00 -3.47 -12.62
CA TYR A 270 21.27 -3.02 -13.16
C TYR A 270 22.40 -3.32 -12.15
N SER A 271 23.51 -3.88 -12.64
CA SER A 271 24.72 -4.17 -11.85
C SER A 271 25.78 -3.11 -12.09
N PRO A 272 25.98 -2.13 -11.16
CA PRO A 272 26.89 -1.00 -11.36
C PRO A 272 28.34 -1.40 -11.62
N LYS A 273 28.86 -2.41 -10.94
CA LYS A 273 30.27 -2.85 -11.07
C LYS A 273 30.58 -3.42 -12.44
N GLN A 274 29.66 -4.18 -13.02
CA GLN A 274 29.85 -4.80 -14.34
C GLN A 274 29.28 -3.95 -15.48
N ASP A 275 28.59 -2.86 -15.19
CA ASP A 275 27.82 -2.07 -16.14
C ASP A 275 26.87 -2.93 -17.00
N THR A 276 26.14 -3.84 -16.37
CA THR A 276 25.27 -4.79 -17.05
C THR A 276 23.82 -4.70 -16.59
N LYS A 277 22.91 -5.01 -17.51
CA LYS A 277 21.47 -5.09 -17.27
C LYS A 277 21.01 -6.54 -17.26
N ARG A 278 20.22 -6.93 -16.27
CA ARG A 278 19.55 -8.21 -16.21
C ARG A 278 18.17 -8.09 -16.86
N PRO A 279 17.86 -8.83 -17.93
CA PRO A 279 16.53 -8.82 -18.53
C PRO A 279 15.45 -9.30 -17.54
N ALA A 280 14.23 -8.79 -17.72
CA ALA A 280 13.08 -9.28 -16.98
C ALA A 280 12.67 -10.66 -17.44
N LEU A 281 12.22 -11.50 -16.52
CA LEU A 281 11.72 -12.85 -16.79
C LEU A 281 10.19 -12.94 -16.68
N ASP A 282 9.57 -11.94 -16.05
CA ASP A 282 8.14 -11.84 -15.85
C ASP A 282 7.68 -10.37 -15.81
N LEU A 283 6.37 -10.15 -15.63
CA LEU A 283 5.76 -8.83 -15.56
C LEU A 283 5.83 -8.20 -14.16
N GLY A 284 6.10 -8.97 -13.12
CA GLY A 284 5.86 -8.53 -11.73
C GLY A 284 6.56 -7.25 -11.34
N PHE A 285 7.89 -7.16 -11.49
CA PHE A 285 8.64 -5.95 -11.12
C PHE A 285 8.29 -4.76 -11.98
N THR A 286 7.99 -4.98 -13.27
CA THR A 286 7.50 -3.92 -14.14
C THR A 286 6.15 -3.38 -13.66
N ALA A 287 5.22 -4.28 -13.34
CA ALA A 287 3.91 -3.89 -12.82
C ALA A 287 4.03 -3.13 -11.50
N TRP A 288 4.87 -3.62 -10.58
CA TRP A 288 5.08 -2.92 -9.31
C TRP A 288 5.72 -1.55 -9.49
N ALA A 289 6.73 -1.45 -10.36
CA ALA A 289 7.36 -0.17 -10.68
C ALA A 289 6.36 0.82 -11.29
N THR A 290 5.57 0.40 -12.28
CA THR A 290 4.61 1.27 -12.96
C THR A 290 3.46 1.71 -12.07
N ALA A 291 3.00 0.88 -11.12
CA ALA A 291 1.99 1.26 -10.14
C ALA A 291 2.40 2.51 -9.34
N PHE A 292 3.67 2.62 -8.95
CA PHE A 292 4.19 3.76 -8.21
C PHE A 292 4.78 4.86 -9.11
N MET A 293 5.37 4.50 -10.25
CA MET A 293 5.83 5.48 -11.25
C MET A 293 4.66 6.30 -11.81
N ASN A 294 3.43 5.78 -11.81
CA ASN A 294 2.21 6.50 -12.16
C ASN A 294 2.04 7.81 -11.37
N ALA A 295 2.61 7.90 -10.18
CA ALA A 295 2.60 9.11 -9.37
C ALA A 295 3.24 10.31 -10.09
N TRP A 296 4.42 10.12 -10.70
CA TRP A 296 5.25 11.21 -11.23
C TRP A 296 5.50 11.15 -12.75
N ASN A 297 5.25 9.99 -13.39
CA ASN A 297 5.35 9.82 -14.84
C ASN A 297 4.23 8.90 -15.37
N PRO A 298 2.97 9.33 -15.31
CA PRO A 298 1.82 8.50 -15.70
C PRO A 298 1.82 8.12 -17.17
N ILE A 299 2.40 8.94 -18.05
CA ILE A 299 2.47 8.65 -19.48
C ILE A 299 3.37 7.43 -19.70
N LEU A 300 4.62 7.49 -19.26
CA LEU A 300 5.56 6.39 -19.39
C LEU A 300 5.06 5.11 -18.71
N ALA A 301 4.52 5.24 -17.48
CA ALA A 301 3.98 4.10 -16.73
C ALA A 301 2.87 3.38 -17.52
N ASN A 302 1.93 4.14 -18.06
CA ASN A 302 0.78 3.59 -18.79
C ASN A 302 1.19 2.97 -20.13
N GLU A 303 1.94 3.69 -20.95
CA GLU A 303 2.42 3.19 -22.25
C GLU A 303 3.27 1.93 -22.09
N THR A 304 4.21 1.95 -21.15
CA THR A 304 5.08 0.82 -20.83
C THR A 304 4.27 -0.38 -20.37
N PHE A 305 3.34 -0.19 -19.43
CA PHE A 305 2.55 -1.29 -18.90
C PHE A 305 1.62 -1.91 -19.95
N GLN A 306 0.95 -1.11 -20.78
CA GLN A 306 0.10 -1.63 -21.84
C GLN A 306 0.89 -2.51 -22.83
N ALA A 307 2.05 -2.04 -23.27
CA ALA A 307 2.93 -2.81 -24.17
C ALA A 307 3.46 -4.08 -23.48
N GLN A 308 3.85 -3.98 -22.22
CA GLN A 308 4.48 -5.08 -21.46
C GLN A 308 3.47 -6.14 -21.00
N SER A 309 2.21 -5.82 -20.81
CA SER A 309 1.16 -6.77 -20.42
C SER A 309 0.80 -7.79 -21.51
N ILE A 310 1.18 -7.51 -22.78
CA ILE A 310 0.91 -8.41 -23.90
C ILE A 310 1.55 -9.78 -23.64
N GLY A 311 0.75 -10.84 -23.76
CA GLY A 311 1.15 -12.21 -23.48
C GLY A 311 1.09 -12.61 -22.02
N PHE A 312 1.26 -11.69 -21.08
CA PHE A 312 1.17 -12.00 -19.64
C PHE A 312 -0.26 -12.09 -19.12
N LEU A 313 -1.21 -11.40 -19.75
CA LEU A 313 -2.60 -11.43 -19.34
C LEU A 313 -3.45 -12.15 -20.40
N THR A 314 -4.30 -13.08 -19.95
CA THR A 314 -5.23 -13.80 -20.83
C THR A 314 -6.64 -13.79 -20.24
N ARG A 315 -7.62 -13.42 -21.04
CA ARG A 315 -9.03 -13.63 -20.69
C ARG A 315 -9.37 -15.11 -20.85
N VAL A 316 -9.59 -15.78 -19.73
CA VAL A 316 -9.82 -17.23 -19.71
C VAL A 316 -11.29 -17.61 -19.77
N ASP A 317 -12.18 -16.70 -19.35
CA ASP A 317 -13.62 -16.77 -19.54
C ASP A 317 -14.25 -15.36 -19.61
N HIS A 318 -15.59 -15.25 -19.52
CA HIS A 318 -16.30 -13.99 -19.71
C HIS A 318 -16.00 -12.92 -18.66
N ASP A 319 -15.70 -13.34 -17.44
CA ASP A 319 -15.50 -12.46 -16.28
C ASP A 319 -14.13 -12.61 -15.59
N ARG A 320 -13.20 -13.40 -16.18
CA ARG A 320 -11.96 -13.75 -15.52
C ARG A 320 -10.72 -13.58 -16.40
N ILE A 321 -9.69 -13.01 -15.82
CA ILE A 321 -8.35 -12.91 -16.38
C ILE A 321 -7.38 -13.74 -15.53
N SER A 322 -6.46 -14.43 -16.20
CA SER A 322 -5.34 -15.14 -15.59
C SER A 322 -4.01 -14.55 -16.04
N ILE A 323 -2.98 -14.76 -15.23
CA ILE A 323 -1.61 -14.33 -15.49
C ILE A 323 -0.81 -15.51 -16.02
N ASN A 324 -0.07 -15.30 -17.11
CA ASN A 324 0.81 -16.29 -17.69
C ASN A 324 2.24 -16.13 -17.16
N ARG A 325 2.93 -17.24 -16.97
CA ARG A 325 4.36 -17.26 -16.67
C ARG A 325 5.16 -16.76 -17.89
N GLY A 326 6.37 -16.26 -17.64
CA GLY A 326 7.26 -15.70 -18.66
C GLY A 326 7.39 -16.53 -19.94
N PRO A 327 7.76 -17.82 -19.89
CA PRO A 327 7.88 -18.65 -21.09
C PRO A 327 6.61 -18.70 -21.94
N VAL A 328 5.44 -18.81 -21.31
CA VAL A 328 4.15 -18.80 -22.01
C VAL A 328 3.85 -17.42 -22.57
N ALA A 329 4.12 -16.37 -21.82
CA ALA A 329 3.90 -14.99 -22.25
C ALA A 329 4.78 -14.63 -23.48
N PHE A 330 6.05 -15.00 -23.46
CA PHE A 330 6.95 -14.79 -24.60
C PHE A 330 6.54 -15.60 -25.83
N ALA A 331 6.08 -16.85 -25.66
CA ALA A 331 5.54 -17.65 -26.76
C ALA A 331 4.25 -17.03 -27.33
N ILE A 332 3.40 -16.43 -26.51
CA ILE A 332 2.21 -15.68 -26.98
C ILE A 332 2.63 -14.47 -27.83
N ARG A 333 3.62 -13.69 -27.39
CA ARG A 333 4.16 -12.55 -28.13
C ARG A 333 4.68 -12.98 -29.48
N GLU A 334 5.48 -14.05 -29.53
CA GLU A 334 6.00 -14.60 -30.79
C GLU A 334 4.90 -15.06 -31.76
N LEU A 335 3.85 -15.68 -31.21
CA LEU A 335 2.68 -16.08 -32.02
C LEU A 335 1.92 -14.86 -32.56
N ALA A 336 1.77 -13.81 -31.73
CA ALA A 336 1.12 -12.58 -32.18
C ALA A 336 1.90 -11.89 -33.30
N ASP A 337 3.21 -11.74 -33.12
CA ASP A 337 4.10 -11.08 -34.09
C ASP A 337 4.21 -11.86 -35.42
N LYS A 338 4.45 -13.18 -35.35
CA LYS A 338 4.67 -14.00 -36.54
C LYS A 338 3.40 -14.45 -37.26
N LYS A 339 2.28 -14.59 -36.53
CA LYS A 339 1.03 -15.17 -37.07
C LYS A 339 -0.17 -14.26 -36.99
N GLY A 340 -0.02 -13.04 -36.42
CA GLY A 340 -1.08 -12.07 -36.29
C GLY A 340 -2.25 -12.54 -35.41
N VAL A 341 -2.02 -13.46 -34.45
CA VAL A 341 -3.07 -13.95 -33.57
C VAL A 341 -3.33 -12.97 -32.42
N TYR A 342 -4.57 -12.94 -31.92
CA TYR A 342 -4.92 -12.07 -30.81
C TYR A 342 -4.27 -12.55 -29.50
N PRO A 343 -3.40 -11.75 -28.87
CA PRO A 343 -2.56 -12.20 -27.76
C PRO A 343 -3.30 -12.48 -26.45
N TYR A 344 -4.50 -11.93 -26.25
CA TYR A 344 -5.25 -12.05 -25.01
C TYR A 344 -6.26 -13.19 -24.99
N SER A 345 -6.32 -14.03 -26.03
CA SER A 345 -7.30 -15.11 -26.13
C SER A 345 -6.85 -16.39 -25.45
N LEU A 346 -7.81 -17.13 -24.90
CA LEU A 346 -7.59 -18.46 -24.33
C LEU A 346 -6.95 -19.43 -25.35
N SER A 347 -7.39 -19.39 -26.61
CA SER A 347 -6.85 -20.27 -27.67
C SER A 347 -5.38 -20.00 -27.97
N THR A 348 -4.95 -18.73 -27.94
CA THR A 348 -3.54 -18.37 -28.11
C THR A 348 -2.70 -18.83 -26.93
N MET A 349 -3.20 -18.65 -25.70
CA MET A 349 -2.55 -19.14 -24.48
C MET A 349 -2.39 -20.68 -24.52
N GLN A 350 -3.42 -21.41 -24.91
CA GLN A 350 -3.34 -22.88 -25.01
C GLN A 350 -2.30 -23.35 -26.03
N LYS A 351 -2.22 -22.68 -27.19
CA LYS A 351 -1.15 -22.94 -28.20
C LYS A 351 0.24 -22.65 -27.65
N ALA A 352 0.40 -21.53 -26.94
CA ALA A 352 1.67 -21.16 -26.32
C ALA A 352 2.08 -22.17 -25.24
N ARG A 353 1.16 -22.59 -24.37
CA ARG A 353 1.41 -23.65 -23.38
C ARG A 353 1.85 -24.96 -24.02
N PHE A 354 1.21 -25.36 -25.13
CA PHE A 354 1.62 -26.55 -25.89
C PHE A 354 3.04 -26.40 -26.45
N ILE A 355 3.38 -25.24 -27.02
CA ILE A 355 4.73 -24.96 -27.53
C ILE A 355 5.76 -25.06 -26.41
N VAL A 356 5.53 -24.38 -25.28
CA VAL A 356 6.46 -24.38 -24.14
C VAL A 356 6.66 -25.79 -23.59
N ALA A 357 5.58 -26.57 -23.46
CA ALA A 357 5.65 -27.94 -22.92
C ALA A 357 6.43 -28.91 -23.82
N ASN A 358 6.40 -28.73 -25.18
CA ASN A 358 6.97 -29.67 -26.11
C ASN A 358 8.32 -29.25 -26.73
N TYR A 359 8.64 -27.96 -26.71
CA TYR A 359 9.82 -27.41 -27.40
C TYR A 359 10.78 -26.60 -26.53
N SER A 360 10.44 -26.37 -25.28
CA SER A 360 11.34 -25.68 -24.32
C SER A 360 12.36 -26.67 -23.76
N THR A 361 13.55 -26.71 -24.35
CA THR A 361 14.63 -27.62 -23.95
C THR A 361 15.72 -26.99 -23.10
N THR A 362 15.63 -25.72 -22.75
CA THR A 362 16.78 -25.05 -22.12
C THR A 362 16.53 -24.74 -20.64
N ALA A 363 17.44 -25.31 -19.83
CA ALA A 363 17.63 -25.04 -18.41
C ALA A 363 18.03 -23.56 -18.09
N GLU A 364 18.18 -22.72 -19.10
CA GLU A 364 18.70 -21.35 -18.98
C GLU A 364 17.68 -20.34 -18.41
N HIS A 365 16.40 -20.69 -18.37
CA HIS A 365 15.34 -19.82 -17.84
C HIS A 365 14.78 -20.39 -16.53
N ARG A 366 15.62 -20.64 -15.54
CA ARG A 366 15.15 -20.82 -14.17
C ARG A 366 14.65 -19.46 -13.71
N GLU A 367 13.33 -19.28 -13.75
CA GLU A 367 12.69 -18.17 -13.07
C GLU A 367 13.07 -18.23 -11.59
N PRO A 368 13.70 -17.20 -11.03
CA PRO A 368 13.99 -17.15 -9.60
C PRO A 368 12.69 -17.26 -8.77
N PHE A 369 11.57 -16.83 -9.36
CA PHE A 369 10.22 -16.92 -8.78
C PHE A 369 9.28 -17.59 -9.77
N PRO A 370 8.98 -18.88 -9.57
CA PRO A 370 8.07 -19.60 -10.45
C PRO A 370 6.60 -19.19 -10.32
N ARG A 371 6.28 -18.30 -9.38
CA ARG A 371 4.92 -17.87 -9.04
C ARG A 371 4.59 -16.55 -9.72
N PRO A 372 3.37 -16.34 -10.25
CA PRO A 372 2.98 -15.04 -10.75
C PRO A 372 2.85 -14.08 -9.59
N MET A 373 3.36 -12.89 -9.75
CA MET A 373 3.25 -11.83 -8.75
C MET A 373 1.91 -11.11 -8.91
N PHE A 374 0.82 -11.81 -8.60
CA PHE A 374 -0.55 -11.33 -8.74
C PHE A 374 -0.76 -9.97 -8.09
N GLY A 375 -0.22 -9.79 -6.89
CA GLY A 375 -0.36 -8.57 -6.13
C GLY A 375 0.16 -7.35 -6.87
N TYR A 376 1.33 -7.44 -7.45
CA TYR A 376 1.93 -6.33 -8.21
C TYR A 376 1.10 -5.93 -9.42
N ILE A 377 0.58 -6.92 -10.14
CA ILE A 377 -0.25 -6.69 -11.32
C ILE A 377 -1.60 -6.09 -10.93
N LEU A 378 -2.20 -6.56 -9.82
CA LEU A 378 -3.42 -5.96 -9.27
C LEU A 378 -3.21 -4.49 -8.91
N MET A 379 -2.10 -4.16 -8.25
CA MET A 379 -1.76 -2.77 -7.91
C MET A 379 -1.63 -1.90 -9.16
N ALA A 380 -0.92 -2.37 -10.18
CA ALA A 380 -0.77 -1.65 -11.44
C ALA A 380 -2.12 -1.43 -12.15
N MET A 381 -2.98 -2.46 -12.19
CA MET A 381 -4.30 -2.35 -12.80
C MET A 381 -5.21 -1.36 -12.07
N SER A 382 -5.14 -1.33 -10.74
CA SER A 382 -5.95 -0.40 -9.94
C SER A 382 -5.51 1.06 -10.10
N GLU A 383 -4.22 1.30 -10.35
CA GLU A 383 -3.68 2.64 -10.57
C GLU A 383 -3.90 3.12 -12.01
N MET A 384 -3.75 2.24 -13.01
CA MET A 384 -3.77 2.64 -14.43
C MET A 384 -5.14 2.49 -15.11
N GLY A 385 -6.18 2.07 -14.41
CA GLY A 385 -7.57 2.24 -14.82
C GLY A 385 -8.13 1.26 -15.85
N ASP A 386 -7.56 0.06 -15.98
CA ASP A 386 -8.24 -1.00 -16.74
C ASP A 386 -9.24 -1.76 -15.83
N GLU A 387 -10.40 -1.15 -15.61
CA GLU A 387 -11.44 -1.70 -14.72
C GLU A 387 -11.87 -3.12 -15.10
N SER A 388 -11.96 -3.42 -16.39
CA SER A 388 -12.33 -4.76 -16.87
C SER A 388 -11.27 -5.80 -16.55
N LYS A 389 -9.99 -5.46 -16.70
CA LYS A 389 -8.89 -6.36 -16.35
C LYS A 389 -8.76 -6.49 -14.83
N LEU A 390 -8.87 -5.39 -14.09
CA LEU A 390 -8.87 -5.41 -12.63
C LEU A 390 -9.98 -6.30 -12.09
N ALA A 391 -11.22 -6.12 -12.54
CA ALA A 391 -12.35 -6.95 -12.16
C ALA A 391 -12.10 -8.43 -12.49
N GLY A 392 -11.58 -8.72 -13.68
CA GLY A 392 -11.26 -10.09 -14.10
C GLY A 392 -10.17 -10.76 -13.25
N LEU A 393 -9.17 -10.02 -12.79
CA LEU A 393 -8.14 -10.52 -11.88
C LEU A 393 -8.69 -10.70 -10.47
N LEU A 394 -9.48 -9.77 -9.95
CA LEU A 394 -10.14 -9.89 -8.64
C LEU A 394 -11.11 -11.07 -8.59
N ASN A 395 -11.87 -11.30 -9.67
CA ASN A 395 -12.73 -12.48 -9.80
C ASN A 395 -11.92 -13.79 -9.77
N HIS A 396 -10.71 -13.80 -10.37
CA HIS A 396 -9.81 -14.93 -10.23
C HIS A 396 -9.39 -15.15 -8.79
N VAL A 397 -8.95 -14.11 -8.10
CA VAL A 397 -8.53 -14.15 -6.69
C VAL A 397 -9.66 -14.68 -5.81
N ASP A 398 -10.86 -14.13 -5.92
CA ASP A 398 -12.01 -14.53 -5.09
C ASP A 398 -12.48 -15.96 -5.34
N ARG A 399 -12.28 -16.47 -6.55
CA ARG A 399 -12.70 -17.83 -6.92
C ARG A 399 -11.68 -18.90 -6.53
N PHE A 400 -10.37 -18.59 -6.61
CA PHE A 400 -9.33 -19.62 -6.51
C PHE A 400 -8.39 -19.45 -5.31
N PHE A 401 -8.28 -18.28 -4.69
CA PHE A 401 -7.34 -18.05 -3.58
C PHE A 401 -7.95 -18.29 -2.20
N GLN A 402 -9.15 -18.88 -2.12
CA GLN A 402 -9.82 -19.30 -0.88
C GLN A 402 -10.00 -18.13 0.11
N PRO A 403 -10.78 -17.08 -0.25
CA PRO A 403 -11.00 -15.95 0.63
C PRO A 403 -11.50 -16.42 2.01
N THR A 404 -10.74 -16.06 3.03
CA THR A 404 -10.94 -16.51 4.40
C THR A 404 -11.20 -15.32 5.32
N TRP A 405 -12.22 -15.46 6.17
CA TRP A 405 -12.57 -14.45 7.16
C TRP A 405 -12.14 -14.88 8.56
N ARG A 406 -11.34 -14.07 9.23
CA ARG A 406 -10.89 -14.31 10.61
C ARG A 406 -10.95 -13.01 11.41
N ASN A 407 -11.67 -13.01 12.54
CA ASN A 407 -11.87 -11.83 13.37
C ASN A 407 -12.31 -10.60 12.55
N GLY A 408 -13.29 -10.80 11.65
CA GLY A 408 -13.77 -9.76 10.74
C GLY A 408 -12.83 -9.37 9.60
N GLY A 409 -11.59 -9.83 9.62
CA GLY A 409 -10.61 -9.55 8.57
C GLY A 409 -10.66 -10.54 7.41
N LEU A 410 -10.57 -10.03 6.17
CA LEU A 410 -10.49 -10.82 4.95
C LEU A 410 -9.04 -11.01 4.54
N TYR A 411 -8.64 -12.26 4.33
CA TYR A 411 -7.34 -12.60 3.79
C TYR A 411 -7.39 -13.85 2.90
N TYR A 412 -6.32 -14.08 2.16
CA TYR A 412 -6.12 -15.26 1.32
C TYR A 412 -4.95 -16.06 1.89
N PRO A 413 -5.16 -17.35 2.26
CA PRO A 413 -4.10 -18.16 2.85
C PRO A 413 -3.00 -18.50 1.84
N VAL A 414 -1.80 -18.71 2.35
CA VAL A 414 -0.70 -19.29 1.57
C VAL A 414 -1.00 -20.78 1.37
N ASN A 415 -1.13 -21.19 0.11
CA ASN A 415 -1.42 -22.58 -0.24
C ASN A 415 -0.13 -23.34 -0.58
N ALA A 416 -0.06 -24.60 -0.19
CA ALA A 416 1.08 -25.46 -0.51
C ALA A 416 1.17 -25.73 -2.04
N GLU A 417 0.02 -25.86 -2.70
CA GLU A 417 -0.07 -26.08 -4.14
C GLU A 417 -0.37 -24.76 -4.85
N GLN A 418 0.43 -24.44 -5.86
CA GLN A 418 0.32 -23.19 -6.62
C GLN A 418 -0.81 -23.19 -7.64
N HIS A 419 -1.25 -24.38 -8.06
CA HIS A 419 -2.29 -24.58 -9.07
C HIS A 419 -3.27 -25.64 -8.62
N ASP A 420 -4.51 -25.50 -9.04
CA ASP A 420 -5.49 -26.57 -8.99
C ASP A 420 -5.26 -27.60 -10.13
N LYS A 421 -6.07 -28.66 -10.16
CA LYS A 421 -6.03 -29.71 -11.19
C LYS A 421 -6.27 -29.18 -12.62
N ASP A 422 -6.91 -28.02 -12.76
CA ASP A 422 -7.25 -27.39 -14.02
C ASP A 422 -6.22 -26.34 -14.43
N GLY A 423 -5.14 -26.17 -13.63
CA GLY A 423 -4.03 -25.25 -13.89
C GLY A 423 -4.34 -23.78 -13.56
N ASN A 424 -5.35 -23.51 -12.75
CA ASN A 424 -5.61 -22.17 -12.23
C ASN A 424 -4.69 -21.91 -11.04
N TRP A 425 -4.16 -20.70 -10.99
CA TRP A 425 -3.39 -20.24 -9.83
C TRP A 425 -4.27 -20.22 -8.58
N THR A 426 -3.73 -20.67 -7.46
CA THR A 426 -4.44 -20.83 -6.18
C THR A 426 -3.79 -20.06 -5.04
N GLU A 427 -2.74 -19.29 -5.30
CA GLU A 427 -1.95 -18.64 -4.27
C GLU A 427 -1.70 -17.16 -4.58
N VAL A 428 -1.82 -16.33 -3.56
CA VAL A 428 -1.32 -14.95 -3.52
C VAL A 428 0.21 -14.98 -3.54
N ASP A 429 0.83 -13.97 -4.17
CA ASP A 429 2.28 -13.87 -4.21
C ASP A 429 2.89 -13.72 -2.81
N PRO A 430 4.14 -14.19 -2.62
CA PRO A 430 4.77 -14.20 -1.31
C PRO A 430 5.40 -12.86 -0.90
N PHE A 431 5.43 -11.86 -1.79
CA PHE A 431 6.07 -10.56 -1.49
C PHE A 431 5.12 -9.59 -0.83
N THR A 432 4.04 -9.27 -1.53
CA THR A 432 3.05 -8.31 -1.04
C THR A 432 1.91 -9.00 -0.31
N GLY A 433 1.78 -10.31 -0.52
CA GLY A 433 0.78 -11.12 0.12
C GLY A 433 -0.62 -10.50 0.02
N ASN A 434 -1.30 -10.52 1.12
CA ASN A 434 -2.65 -9.95 1.24
C ASN A 434 -2.70 -8.41 1.11
N GLY A 435 -1.57 -7.73 1.33
CA GLY A 435 -1.49 -6.27 1.24
C GLY A 435 -1.85 -5.74 -0.13
N ALA A 436 -1.37 -6.37 -1.21
CA ALA A 436 -1.61 -5.89 -2.56
C ALA A 436 -3.05 -6.08 -3.05
N VAL A 437 -3.72 -7.17 -2.67
CA VAL A 437 -5.15 -7.36 -2.99
C VAL A 437 -5.97 -6.29 -2.27
N GLY A 438 -5.68 -6.06 -1.00
CA GLY A 438 -6.31 -4.98 -0.24
C GLY A 438 -6.02 -3.61 -0.82
N TYR A 439 -4.78 -3.33 -1.25
CA TYR A 439 -4.43 -2.09 -1.94
C TYR A 439 -5.29 -1.88 -3.18
N ALA A 440 -5.35 -2.88 -4.06
CA ALA A 440 -6.10 -2.78 -5.32
C ALA A 440 -7.60 -2.53 -5.12
N ARG A 441 -8.19 -2.97 -3.99
CA ARG A 441 -9.59 -2.71 -3.65
C ARG A 441 -9.82 -1.37 -2.95
N LEU A 442 -8.81 -0.88 -2.22
CA LEU A 442 -8.93 0.31 -1.37
C LEU A 442 -8.49 1.59 -2.09
N THR A 443 -7.56 1.51 -3.04
CA THR A 443 -7.16 2.65 -3.85
C THR A 443 -8.26 3.09 -4.84
N VAL A 444 -7.98 4.12 -5.59
CA VAL A 444 -8.82 4.61 -6.71
C VAL A 444 -7.95 4.72 -7.95
N LEU A 445 -8.58 4.89 -9.11
CA LEU A 445 -7.88 5.21 -10.35
C LEU A 445 -6.95 6.40 -10.15
N ASP A 446 -5.69 6.28 -10.59
CA ASP A 446 -4.65 7.29 -10.40
C ASP A 446 -4.40 7.67 -8.93
N GLY A 447 -4.61 6.74 -8.00
CA GLY A 447 -4.55 7.03 -6.57
C GLY A 447 -3.20 7.60 -6.14
N GLN A 448 -2.09 7.00 -6.59
CA GLN A 448 -0.74 7.50 -6.31
C GLN A 448 -0.49 8.84 -6.99
N ARG A 449 -0.99 9.05 -8.21
CA ARG A 449 -0.84 10.33 -8.92
C ARG A 449 -1.58 11.44 -8.18
N LYS A 450 -2.82 11.22 -7.75
CA LYS A 450 -3.60 12.20 -6.98
C LYS A 450 -2.90 12.59 -5.67
N MET A 451 -2.35 11.60 -4.95
CA MET A 451 -1.59 11.85 -3.74
C MET A 451 -0.26 12.59 -4.01
N TRP A 452 0.36 12.39 -5.17
CA TRP A 452 1.55 13.09 -5.60
C TRP A 452 1.28 14.54 -6.03
N GLU A 453 0.23 14.76 -6.83
CA GLU A 453 -0.15 16.06 -7.35
C GLU A 453 -0.65 16.98 -6.24
N GLU A 454 -1.49 16.44 -5.34
CA GLU A 454 -2.15 17.17 -4.26
C GLU A 454 -1.96 16.51 -2.88
N PRO A 455 -0.71 16.32 -2.42
CA PRO A 455 -0.49 15.79 -1.07
C PRO A 455 -1.03 16.79 -0.03
N TRP A 456 -1.61 16.27 1.02
CA TRP A 456 -2.19 17.13 2.06
C TRP A 456 -1.12 18.00 2.73
N SER A 457 -1.35 19.29 2.79
CA SER A 457 -0.51 20.22 3.53
C SER A 457 -0.81 20.18 5.03
N ALA A 458 0.16 20.65 5.83
CA ALA A 458 -0.02 20.77 7.28
C ALA A 458 -1.25 21.62 7.65
N GLU A 459 -1.52 22.68 6.88
CA GLU A 459 -2.66 23.55 7.08
C GLU A 459 -3.98 22.84 6.79
N GLN A 460 -4.08 22.11 5.67
CA GLN A 460 -5.26 21.31 5.32
C GLN A 460 -5.57 20.29 6.42
N VAL A 461 -4.58 19.48 6.82
CA VAL A 461 -4.77 18.45 7.87
C VAL A 461 -5.17 19.06 9.20
N SER A 462 -4.60 20.23 9.57
CA SER A 462 -4.92 20.88 10.85
C SER A 462 -6.32 21.48 10.89
N ARG A 463 -6.87 21.88 9.74
CA ARG A 463 -8.20 22.52 9.65
C ARG A 463 -9.32 21.58 9.26
N ALA A 464 -9.02 20.47 8.61
CA ALA A 464 -10.03 19.56 8.10
C ALA A 464 -10.91 19.00 9.24
N PRO A 465 -12.24 19.02 9.07
CA PRO A 465 -13.15 18.32 9.97
C PRO A 465 -12.82 16.81 10.01
N HIS A 466 -12.66 16.27 11.22
CA HIS A 466 -12.28 14.86 11.37
C HIS A 466 -12.82 14.26 12.67
N ILE A 467 -12.74 12.94 12.74
CA ILE A 467 -13.23 12.13 13.86
C ILE A 467 -12.04 11.48 14.55
N SER A 468 -12.05 11.54 15.88
CA SER A 468 -11.13 10.82 16.75
C SER A 468 -11.88 10.05 17.84
N GLY A 469 -11.13 9.44 18.77
CA GLY A 469 -11.71 8.64 19.85
C GLY A 469 -12.19 7.26 19.40
N ILE A 470 -11.92 6.86 18.16
CA ILE A 470 -12.30 5.59 17.57
C ILE A 470 -11.09 4.80 17.07
N ASP A 471 -11.24 3.48 17.07
CA ASP A 471 -10.20 2.52 16.73
C ASP A 471 -10.86 1.23 16.22
N LEU A 472 -10.22 0.53 15.30
CA LEU A 472 -10.73 -0.75 14.82
C LEU A 472 -10.74 -1.84 15.90
N GLY A 473 -9.91 -1.72 16.94
CA GLY A 473 -9.90 -2.61 18.11
C GLY A 473 -11.22 -2.63 18.90
N SER A 474 -12.06 -1.61 18.74
CA SER A 474 -13.41 -1.57 19.33
C SER A 474 -14.35 -2.66 18.77
N GLY A 475 -14.02 -3.29 17.66
CA GLY A 475 -14.85 -4.29 16.98
C GLY A 475 -15.85 -3.67 16.00
N VAL A 476 -15.73 -2.37 15.72
CA VAL A 476 -16.57 -1.65 14.76
C VAL A 476 -15.81 -1.43 13.45
N ASP A 477 -16.44 -1.73 12.32
CA ASP A 477 -15.99 -1.38 10.97
C ASP A 477 -16.64 -0.08 10.53
N PHE A 478 -15.86 0.77 9.88
CA PHE A 478 -16.30 2.06 9.36
C PHE A 478 -16.32 1.99 7.84
N LEU A 479 -17.50 2.21 7.26
CA LEU A 479 -17.75 2.04 5.83
C LEU A 479 -17.83 3.38 5.10
N ARG A 480 -18.20 4.47 5.79
CA ARG A 480 -18.11 5.87 5.36
C ARG A 480 -17.47 6.69 6.47
N GLY A 481 -16.77 7.74 6.08
CA GLY A 481 -16.17 8.69 7.02
C GLY A 481 -15.62 9.88 6.25
N CYS A 482 -16.48 10.85 5.91
CA CYS A 482 -16.10 12.03 5.15
C CYS A 482 -16.82 13.28 5.64
N TRP A 483 -16.20 14.42 5.43
CA TRP A 483 -16.81 15.73 5.54
C TRP A 483 -17.32 16.16 4.16
N ASP A 484 -18.61 16.45 4.05
CA ASP A 484 -19.22 17.02 2.85
C ASP A 484 -19.28 18.54 2.98
N GLU A 485 -18.38 19.20 2.27
CA GLU A 485 -18.29 20.67 2.28
C GLU A 485 -19.53 21.33 1.69
N SER A 486 -20.17 20.70 0.69
CA SER A 486 -21.33 21.27 0.01
C SER A 486 -22.57 21.32 0.88
N HIS A 487 -22.74 20.30 1.72
CA HIS A 487 -23.85 20.20 2.66
C HIS A 487 -23.46 20.61 4.08
N GLN A 488 -22.16 20.92 4.33
CA GLN A 488 -21.63 21.16 5.67
C GLN A 488 -21.99 20.01 6.63
N ALA A 489 -21.71 18.78 6.20
CA ALA A 489 -22.13 17.58 6.91
C ALA A 489 -20.98 16.61 7.16
N MET A 490 -20.89 16.07 8.38
CA MET A 490 -20.07 14.91 8.67
C MET A 490 -20.89 13.64 8.44
N VAL A 491 -20.43 12.77 7.54
CA VAL A 491 -21.16 11.58 7.11
C VAL A 491 -20.38 10.32 7.51
N MET A 492 -21.04 9.42 8.23
CA MET A 492 -20.48 8.16 8.67
C MET A 492 -21.42 7.00 8.44
N THR A 493 -20.85 5.82 8.15
CA THR A 493 -21.56 4.53 8.22
C THR A 493 -20.67 3.55 8.94
N MET A 494 -21.22 2.82 9.90
CA MET A 494 -20.49 1.87 10.71
C MET A 494 -21.32 0.64 11.04
N ARG A 495 -20.67 -0.48 11.39
CA ARG A 495 -21.31 -1.71 11.88
C ARG A 495 -20.33 -2.52 12.70
N THR A 496 -20.81 -3.44 13.53
CA THR A 496 -19.93 -4.43 14.17
C THR A 496 -19.69 -5.62 13.22
N TRP A 497 -18.46 -6.12 13.18
CA TRP A 497 -18.13 -7.27 12.34
C TRP A 497 -18.64 -8.61 12.92
N ASP A 498 -18.81 -8.69 14.23
CA ASP A 498 -19.21 -9.88 15.00
C ASP A 498 -20.71 -9.89 15.38
N GLN A 499 -21.47 -8.94 14.86
CA GLN A 499 -22.88 -8.72 15.15
C GLN A 499 -23.19 -8.40 16.63
N SER A 500 -22.17 -8.19 17.45
CA SER A 500 -22.36 -7.73 18.84
C SER A 500 -22.81 -6.27 18.89
N GLU A 501 -23.48 -5.92 19.98
CA GLU A 501 -23.79 -4.52 20.27
C GLU A 501 -22.57 -3.81 20.84
N LYS A 502 -22.27 -2.61 20.33
CA LYS A 502 -21.19 -1.74 20.81
C LYS A 502 -21.69 -0.32 21.03
N PHE A 503 -21.20 0.31 22.07
CA PHE A 503 -21.36 1.75 22.28
C PHE A 503 -20.10 2.45 21.80
N VAL A 504 -20.27 3.41 20.92
CA VAL A 504 -19.17 4.16 20.28
C VAL A 504 -19.29 5.62 20.67
N ARG A 505 -18.19 6.17 21.18
CA ARG A 505 -18.02 7.61 21.39
C ARG A 505 -17.22 8.16 20.21
N LEU A 506 -17.78 9.18 19.57
CA LEU A 506 -17.21 9.85 18.42
C LEU A 506 -16.88 11.29 18.80
N GLU A 507 -15.63 11.67 18.67
CA GLU A 507 -15.14 13.04 18.89
C GLU A 507 -14.97 13.72 17.55
N ASN A 508 -15.88 14.63 17.22
CA ASN A 508 -15.84 15.38 15.97
C ASN A 508 -15.11 16.71 16.19
N HIS A 509 -14.01 16.89 15.48
CA HIS A 509 -13.12 18.04 15.59
C HIS A 509 -13.20 18.95 14.37
N ASN A 510 -12.85 20.22 14.55
CA ASN A 510 -12.77 21.23 13.49
C ASN A 510 -14.08 21.44 12.72
N LEU A 511 -15.20 21.08 13.30
CA LEU A 511 -16.49 21.40 12.70
C LEU A 511 -16.69 22.93 12.70
N PRO A 512 -17.24 23.53 11.62
CA PRO A 512 -17.63 24.93 11.62
C PRO A 512 -18.61 25.27 12.76
N VAL A 513 -18.42 26.45 13.39
CA VAL A 513 -19.29 26.93 14.47
C VAL A 513 -20.74 26.98 14.03
N GLY A 514 -21.65 26.49 14.84
CA GLY A 514 -23.09 26.47 14.57
C GLY A 514 -23.84 25.32 15.24
N ALA A 515 -25.14 25.23 14.92
CA ALA A 515 -26.01 24.16 15.35
C ALA A 515 -25.88 22.96 14.36
N TYR A 516 -25.91 21.75 14.90
CA TYR A 516 -25.85 20.51 14.14
C TYR A 516 -27.01 19.60 14.50
N GLY A 517 -27.82 19.21 13.49
CA GLY A 517 -28.74 18.09 13.61
C GLY A 517 -28.01 16.77 13.57
N ILE A 518 -28.25 15.92 14.56
CA ILE A 518 -27.70 14.58 14.64
C ILE A 518 -28.74 13.60 14.10
N TYR A 519 -28.45 13.00 12.95
CA TYR A 519 -29.34 12.06 12.27
C TYR A 519 -28.81 10.64 12.42
N CYS A 520 -29.62 9.78 13.03
CA CYS A 520 -29.37 8.35 13.13
C CYS A 520 -30.29 7.62 12.13
N ASN A 521 -29.70 6.88 11.17
CA ASN A 521 -30.44 6.21 10.11
C ASN A 521 -31.43 7.13 9.37
N GLY A 522 -30.99 8.36 9.11
CA GLY A 522 -31.76 9.38 8.41
C GLY A 522 -32.79 10.14 9.25
N VAL A 523 -32.98 9.82 10.53
CA VAL A 523 -33.94 10.47 11.42
C VAL A 523 -33.22 11.40 12.40
N LEU A 524 -33.69 12.66 12.52
CA LEU A 524 -33.17 13.62 13.50
C LEU A 524 -33.45 13.13 14.92
N THR A 525 -32.39 12.93 15.71
CA THR A 525 -32.48 12.44 17.09
C THR A 525 -32.24 13.53 18.12
N GLU A 526 -31.29 14.41 17.85
CA GLU A 526 -30.93 15.53 18.75
C GLU A 526 -30.31 16.69 17.97
N THR A 527 -30.17 17.84 18.62
CA THR A 527 -29.42 18.99 18.11
C THR A 527 -28.30 19.32 19.09
N LYS A 528 -27.07 19.49 18.57
CA LYS A 528 -25.90 19.89 19.34
C LYS A 528 -25.28 21.16 18.77
N PHE A 529 -24.39 21.80 19.54
CA PHE A 529 -23.76 23.05 19.15
C PHE A 529 -22.25 22.93 19.17
N VAL A 530 -21.60 23.53 18.20
CA VAL A 530 -20.19 23.90 18.21
C VAL A 530 -20.14 25.38 18.54
N ASP A 531 -19.71 25.73 19.74
CA ASP A 531 -19.83 27.09 20.28
C ASP A 531 -18.68 28.00 19.85
N TRP A 532 -17.49 27.44 19.61
CA TRP A 532 -16.29 28.21 19.17
C TRP A 532 -15.39 27.38 18.23
N PRO A 533 -14.50 28.02 17.45
CA PRO A 533 -13.55 27.31 16.60
C PRO A 533 -12.64 26.38 17.43
N GLY A 534 -12.56 25.12 17.04
CA GLY A 534 -11.79 24.09 17.75
C GLY A 534 -12.53 23.39 18.88
N ASP A 535 -13.81 23.71 19.09
CA ASP A 535 -14.69 22.97 19.99
C ASP A 535 -14.88 21.52 19.48
N THR A 536 -15.01 20.56 20.40
CA THR A 536 -15.21 19.14 20.09
C THR A 536 -16.65 18.76 20.30
N LEU A 537 -17.31 18.28 19.25
CA LEU A 537 -18.68 17.81 19.34
C LEU A 537 -18.70 16.28 19.55
N GLU A 538 -19.06 15.86 20.75
CA GLU A 538 -19.15 14.44 21.12
C GLU A 538 -20.52 13.86 20.75
N VAL A 539 -20.50 12.68 20.12
CA VAL A 539 -21.71 11.90 19.82
C VAL A 539 -21.54 10.48 20.32
N TYR A 540 -22.56 9.95 20.95
CA TYR A 540 -22.60 8.59 21.47
C TYR A 540 -23.66 7.80 20.69
N VAL A 541 -23.26 6.68 20.10
CA VAL A 541 -24.15 5.84 19.31
C VAL A 541 -24.04 4.38 19.69
N ARG A 542 -25.12 3.66 19.49
CA ARG A 542 -25.21 2.21 19.58
C ARG A 542 -25.13 1.62 18.18
N VAL A 543 -24.18 0.72 17.98
CA VAL A 543 -23.89 0.09 16.68
C VAL A 543 -24.02 -1.42 16.82
N GLU A 544 -24.61 -2.05 15.80
CA GLU A 544 -24.82 -3.50 15.73
C GLU A 544 -24.26 -4.06 14.40
N GLY A 545 -24.55 -5.33 14.08
CA GLY A 545 -24.07 -6.01 12.88
C GLY A 545 -24.71 -5.55 11.56
N VAL A 546 -25.64 -4.59 11.61
CA VAL A 546 -26.22 -3.93 10.43
C VAL A 546 -25.62 -2.54 10.26
N ASP A 547 -25.66 -2.03 9.04
CA ASP A 547 -25.17 -0.68 8.76
C ASP A 547 -25.96 0.35 9.55
N PHE A 548 -25.24 1.17 10.30
CA PHE A 548 -25.75 2.29 11.05
C PHE A 548 -25.22 3.58 10.44
N ASP A 549 -26.11 4.39 9.93
CA ASP A 549 -25.78 5.69 9.32
C ASP A 549 -25.90 6.81 10.34
N LEU A 550 -24.84 7.61 10.46
CA LEU A 550 -24.78 8.80 11.31
C LEU A 550 -24.40 10.01 10.46
N VAL A 551 -25.23 11.04 10.50
CA VAL A 551 -24.95 12.31 9.82
C VAL A 551 -25.08 13.46 10.81
N LEU A 552 -24.04 14.29 10.88
CA LEU A 552 -24.06 15.57 11.60
C LEU A 552 -24.21 16.67 10.55
N LEU A 553 -25.40 17.22 10.41
CA LEU A 553 -25.72 18.22 9.40
C LEU A 553 -25.84 19.60 10.06
N LYS A 554 -25.07 20.57 9.59
CA LYS A 554 -25.13 21.95 10.06
C LYS A 554 -26.46 22.59 9.63
N ALA A 555 -27.11 23.31 10.58
CA ALA A 555 -28.35 24.03 10.36
C ALA A 555 -28.15 25.34 9.58
#